data_2476ab927a2f1226760bd4ad8a08599a
#
_entry.id   2476ab927a2f1226760bd4ad8a08599a
#
_cell.length_a   1.000
_cell.length_b   1.000
_cell.length_c   1.000
_cell.angle_alpha   90.00
_cell.angle_beta   90.00
_cell.angle_gamma   90.00
#
_symmetry.space_group_name_H-M   'P 1'
#
loop_
_entity.id
_entity.type
_entity.pdbx_description
1 polymer ?
#
loop_
_entity_poly.entity_id
_entity_poly.type
_entity_poly.pdbx_seq_one_letter_code
_entity_poly.pdbx_strand_id
1 'polypeptide(L)'
;MQYKTLNNKIQIPSIGFGTFLTNGQECIDAVYNAIKSGYRLIDTAEGYENEAQVGIGIAKAIADGLVKRSELIIQTKLSVHHPIGYNETIMAFHNSLRKLNLYYVDSYLIQMQWQMILGNL
;
A
#
# COMPACT_ATOMS: atom_id res chain seq x y z
N MET A 1 11.97 4.81 14.94
CA MET A 1 11.74 4.93 13.47
C MET A 1 12.28 6.26 12.99
N GLN A 2 13.10 6.20 11.94
CA GLN A 2 13.62 7.42 11.32
C GLN A 2 12.65 7.90 10.23
N TYR A 3 12.56 9.20 10.09
CA TYR A 3 11.67 9.84 9.13
C TYR A 3 12.45 10.76 8.19
N LYS A 4 11.95 10.91 6.98
CA LYS A 4 12.45 11.90 6.03
C LYS A 4 11.35 12.91 5.75
N THR A 5 11.75 14.16 5.51
CA THR A 5 10.80 15.22 5.20
C THR A 5 10.73 15.41 3.69
N LEU A 6 9.50 15.31 3.15
CA LEU A 6 9.25 15.55 1.74
C LEU A 6 9.23 17.04 1.44
N ASN A 7 9.24 17.41 0.15
CA ASN A 7 9.24 18.80 -0.28
C ASN A 7 7.98 19.58 0.13
N ASN A 8 6.89 18.87 0.45
CA ASN A 8 5.65 19.45 0.99
C ASN A 8 5.64 19.49 2.53
N LYS A 9 6.79 19.26 3.18
CA LYS A 9 6.99 19.23 4.62
C LYS A 9 6.32 18.07 5.36
N ILE A 10 5.74 17.11 4.62
CA ILE A 10 5.20 15.88 5.23
C ILE A 10 6.37 14.96 5.56
N GLN A 11 6.34 14.39 6.75
CA GLN A 11 7.33 13.41 7.16
C GLN A 11 6.90 12.00 6.77
N ILE A 12 7.81 11.24 6.18
CA ILE A 12 7.59 9.86 5.77
C ILE A 12 8.65 8.97 6.43
N PRO A 13 8.26 7.78 6.92
CA PRO A 13 9.25 6.83 7.45
C PRO A 13 10.32 6.47 6.41
N SER A 14 11.56 6.38 6.85
CA SER A 14 12.67 6.03 5.97
C SER A 14 12.62 4.58 5.50
N ILE A 15 11.94 3.71 6.26
CA ILE A 15 11.83 2.27 5.97
C ILE A 15 10.36 1.91 5.96
N GLY A 16 9.95 1.19 4.92
CA GLY A 16 8.60 0.68 4.78
C GLY A 16 8.55 -0.82 4.70
N PHE A 17 7.37 -1.40 4.91
CA PHE A 17 7.10 -2.81 4.77
C PHE A 17 6.37 -3.07 3.46
N GLY A 18 6.99 -3.86 2.57
CA GLY A 18 6.40 -4.25 1.29
C GLY A 18 5.62 -5.56 1.39
N THR A 19 4.48 -5.61 0.72
CA THR A 19 3.55 -6.75 0.79
C THR A 19 3.60 -7.66 -0.43
N PHE A 20 4.53 -7.41 -1.35
CA PHE A 20 4.64 -8.20 -2.58
C PHE A 20 4.91 -9.67 -2.27
N LEU A 21 4.25 -10.57 -3.00
CA LEU A 21 4.36 -12.03 -2.86
C LEU A 21 3.84 -12.60 -1.55
N THR A 22 3.05 -11.85 -0.79
CA THR A 22 2.35 -12.39 0.38
C THR A 22 0.86 -12.54 0.07
N ASN A 23 0.24 -13.59 0.59
CA ASN A 23 -1.17 -13.89 0.31
C ASN A 23 -1.87 -14.44 1.55
N GLY A 24 -3.20 -14.34 1.55
CA GLY A 24 -4.06 -14.95 2.54
C GLY A 24 -3.70 -14.58 3.97
N GLN A 25 -3.78 -15.53 4.86
CA GLN A 25 -3.50 -15.32 6.28
C GLN A 25 -2.04 -14.90 6.52
N GLU A 26 -1.11 -15.39 5.71
CA GLU A 26 0.29 -14.98 5.78
C GLU A 26 0.44 -13.48 5.57
N CYS A 27 -0.27 -12.93 4.60
CA CYS A 27 -0.24 -11.49 4.34
C CYS A 27 -0.84 -10.70 5.51
N ILE A 28 -1.98 -11.13 6.03
CA ILE A 28 -2.63 -10.49 7.19
C ILE A 28 -1.67 -10.47 8.38
N ASP A 29 -1.07 -11.61 8.69
CA ASP A 29 -0.16 -11.74 9.82
C ASP A 29 1.11 -10.91 9.62
N ALA A 30 1.64 -10.89 8.40
CA ALA A 30 2.86 -10.14 8.08
C ALA A 30 2.64 -8.63 8.28
N VAL A 31 1.52 -8.10 7.79
CA VAL A 31 1.18 -6.69 7.96
C VAL A 31 0.96 -6.36 9.43
N TYR A 32 0.20 -7.18 10.14
CA TYR A 32 -0.04 -7.00 11.56
C TYR A 32 1.27 -6.97 12.35
N ASN A 33 2.13 -7.96 12.12
CA ASN A 33 3.40 -8.08 12.84
C ASN A 33 4.38 -6.99 12.46
N ALA A 34 4.37 -6.52 11.22
CA ALA A 34 5.18 -5.37 10.80
C ALA A 34 4.81 -4.13 11.62
N ILE A 35 3.52 -3.83 11.72
CA ILE A 35 3.03 -2.70 12.52
C ILE A 35 3.39 -2.88 13.99
N LYS A 36 3.20 -4.08 14.52
CA LYS A 36 3.55 -4.40 15.91
C LYS A 36 5.04 -4.19 16.17
N SER A 37 5.88 -4.46 15.18
CA SER A 37 7.34 -4.30 15.28
C SER A 37 7.81 -2.86 15.10
N GLY A 38 6.91 -1.93 14.73
CA GLY A 38 7.23 -0.52 14.61
C GLY A 38 7.21 0.05 13.20
N TYR A 39 6.94 -0.76 12.17
CA TYR A 39 6.78 -0.23 10.82
C TYR A 39 5.58 0.70 10.76
N ARG A 40 5.74 1.84 10.07
CA ARG A 40 4.67 2.84 9.93
C ARG A 40 4.36 3.18 8.47
N LEU A 41 5.15 2.67 7.52
CA LEU A 41 4.90 2.77 6.09
C LEU A 41 4.62 1.38 5.56
N ILE A 42 3.43 1.18 5.00
CA ILE A 42 3.01 -0.08 4.38
C ILE A 42 2.84 0.18 2.89
N ASP A 43 3.56 -0.59 2.08
CA ASP A 43 3.56 -0.47 0.63
C ASP A 43 2.86 -1.67 0.00
N THR A 44 1.85 -1.40 -0.81
CA THR A 44 1.12 -2.42 -1.54
C THR A 44 0.80 -1.93 -2.96
N ALA A 45 0.07 -2.71 -3.73
CA ALA A 45 -0.34 -2.36 -5.09
C ALA A 45 -1.53 -3.23 -5.50
N GLU A 46 -2.36 -2.71 -6.42
CA GLU A 46 -3.46 -3.52 -6.95
C GLU A 46 -2.95 -4.78 -7.65
N GLY A 47 -1.79 -4.68 -8.30
CA GLY A 47 -1.18 -5.80 -9.01
C GLY A 47 -0.65 -6.90 -8.11
N TYR A 48 -0.52 -6.66 -6.82
CA TYR A 48 -0.10 -7.70 -5.88
C TYR A 48 -1.25 -8.66 -5.53
N GLU A 49 -2.48 -8.26 -5.83
CA GLU A 49 -3.70 -9.05 -5.63
C GLU A 49 -3.93 -9.43 -4.16
N ASN A 50 -3.45 -8.61 -3.23
CA ASN A 50 -3.57 -8.86 -1.79
C ASN A 50 -4.02 -7.64 -0.99
N GLU A 51 -4.55 -6.61 -1.65
CA GLU A 51 -4.96 -5.38 -0.94
C GLU A 51 -6.02 -5.66 0.14
N ALA A 52 -6.91 -6.61 -0.10
CA ALA A 52 -7.93 -6.96 0.90
C ALA A 52 -7.30 -7.51 2.18
N GLN A 53 -6.31 -8.37 2.05
CA GLN A 53 -5.59 -8.94 3.18
C GLN A 53 -4.75 -7.89 3.90
N VAL A 54 -4.12 -7.00 3.16
CA VAL A 54 -3.37 -5.86 3.72
C VAL A 54 -4.31 -5.02 4.59
N GLY A 55 -5.51 -4.72 4.06
CA GLY A 55 -6.53 -3.96 4.79
C GLY A 55 -6.96 -4.64 6.08
N ILE A 56 -7.13 -5.95 6.05
CA ILE A 56 -7.50 -6.73 7.25
C ILE A 56 -6.40 -6.64 8.31
N GLY A 57 -5.13 -6.79 7.90
CA GLY A 57 -4.00 -6.67 8.82
C GLY A 57 -3.90 -5.31 9.47
N ILE A 58 -4.11 -4.25 8.67
CA ILE A 58 -4.12 -2.87 9.18
C ILE A 58 -5.27 -2.68 10.18
N ALA A 59 -6.48 -3.11 9.81
CA ALA A 59 -7.65 -2.96 10.67
C ALA A 59 -7.47 -3.69 12.00
N LYS A 60 -6.89 -4.89 11.97
CA LYS A 60 -6.62 -5.67 13.18
C LYS A 60 -5.63 -4.93 14.08
N ALA A 61 -4.56 -4.38 13.51
CA ALA A 61 -3.57 -3.63 14.29
C ALA A 61 -4.18 -2.40 14.95
N ILE A 62 -5.04 -1.69 14.23
CA ILE A 62 -5.75 -0.52 14.77
C ILE A 62 -6.72 -0.95 15.88
N ALA A 63 -7.49 -2.01 15.65
CA ALA A 63 -8.46 -2.51 16.63
C ALA A 63 -7.77 -2.97 17.92
N ASP A 64 -6.58 -3.55 17.83
CA ASP A 64 -5.80 -3.99 18.98
C ASP A 64 -5.06 -2.84 19.68
N GLY A 65 -5.20 -1.62 19.20
CA GLY A 65 -4.59 -0.44 19.83
C GLY A 65 -3.11 -0.27 19.57
N LEU A 66 -2.55 -1.01 18.60
CA LEU A 66 -1.12 -0.94 18.30
C LEU A 66 -0.75 0.39 17.62
N VAL A 67 -1.68 0.98 16.88
CA VAL A 67 -1.43 2.16 16.07
C VAL A 67 -2.77 2.83 15.75
N LYS A 68 -2.73 4.13 15.47
CA LYS A 68 -3.87 4.85 14.89
C LYS A 68 -3.68 4.97 13.40
N ARG A 69 -4.79 5.04 12.63
CA ARG A 69 -4.70 5.24 11.18
C ARG A 69 -3.84 6.44 10.81
N SER A 70 -3.97 7.53 11.57
CA SER A 70 -3.21 8.76 11.32
C SER A 70 -1.70 8.62 11.51
N GLU A 71 -1.27 7.58 12.19
CA GLU A 71 0.15 7.29 12.39
C GLU A 71 0.77 6.44 11.29
N LEU A 72 -0.07 5.89 10.40
CA LEU A 72 0.36 5.04 9.29
C LEU A 72 0.43 5.84 7.99
N ILE A 73 1.43 5.52 7.19
CA ILE A 73 1.51 5.93 5.79
C ILE A 73 1.22 4.70 4.95
N ILE A 74 0.12 4.73 4.22
CA ILE A 74 -0.31 3.63 3.36
C ILE A 74 -0.13 4.06 1.92
N GLN A 75 0.63 3.27 1.16
CA GLN A 75 0.89 3.52 -0.24
C GLN A 75 0.37 2.34 -1.06
N THR A 76 -0.39 2.65 -2.11
CA THR A 76 -0.76 1.65 -3.10
C THR A 76 -0.49 2.18 -4.50
N LYS A 77 -0.69 1.35 -5.51
CA LYS A 77 -0.25 1.65 -6.87
C LYS A 77 -1.27 1.19 -7.89
N LEU A 78 -1.40 1.97 -8.95
CA LEU A 78 -2.12 1.60 -10.15
C LEU A 78 -1.19 0.78 -11.04
N SER A 79 -1.61 -0.42 -11.43
CA SER A 79 -0.86 -1.23 -12.39
C SER A 79 -1.29 -0.84 -13.80
N VAL A 80 -0.32 -0.44 -14.62
CA VAL A 80 -0.56 0.02 -15.98
C VAL A 80 -0.02 -1.01 -16.98
N HIS A 81 -0.94 -1.67 -17.68
CA HIS A 81 -0.60 -2.64 -18.74
C HIS A 81 -0.70 -2.01 -20.12
N HIS A 82 -1.42 -0.90 -20.24
CA HIS A 82 -1.67 -0.17 -21.49
C HIS A 82 -2.11 1.25 -21.11
N PRO A 83 -2.21 2.17 -22.07
CA PRO A 83 -2.68 3.53 -21.77
C PRO A 83 -4.02 3.49 -21.04
N ILE A 84 -4.11 4.25 -19.96
CA ILE A 84 -5.27 4.29 -19.10
C ILE A 84 -5.70 5.75 -18.94
N GLY A 85 -7.00 6.01 -19.00
CA GLY A 85 -7.55 7.35 -18.93
C GLY A 85 -7.85 7.82 -17.51
N TYR A 86 -8.36 9.03 -17.43
CA TYR A 86 -8.72 9.65 -16.16
C TYR A 86 -9.78 8.86 -15.39
N ASN A 87 -10.88 8.50 -16.08
CA ASN A 87 -11.98 7.78 -15.43
C ASN A 87 -11.55 6.41 -14.93
N GLU A 88 -10.76 5.70 -15.72
CA GLU A 88 -10.24 4.38 -15.35
C GLU A 88 -9.32 4.46 -14.15
N THR A 89 -8.50 5.51 -14.08
CA THR A 89 -7.62 5.76 -12.94
C THR A 89 -8.42 6.00 -11.66
N ILE A 90 -9.46 6.83 -11.74
CA ILE A 90 -10.33 7.12 -10.60
C ILE A 90 -11.04 5.85 -10.13
N MET A 91 -11.54 5.03 -11.05
CA MET A 91 -12.20 3.76 -10.72
C MET A 91 -11.22 2.80 -10.03
N ALA A 92 -10.01 2.67 -10.55
CA ALA A 92 -8.99 1.82 -9.96
C ALA A 92 -8.62 2.29 -8.55
N PHE A 93 -8.50 3.59 -8.35
CA PHE A 93 -8.24 4.17 -7.04
C PHE A 93 -9.35 3.81 -6.04
N HIS A 94 -10.60 3.98 -6.42
CA HIS A 94 -11.73 3.64 -5.54
C HIS A 94 -11.79 2.13 -5.27
N ASN A 95 -11.45 1.30 -6.25
CA ASN A 95 -11.38 -0.14 -6.04
C ASN A 95 -10.32 -0.51 -5.00
N SER A 96 -9.16 0.13 -5.06
CA SER A 96 -8.10 -0.09 -4.07
C SER A 96 -8.54 0.35 -2.68
N LEU A 97 -9.18 1.53 -2.55
CA LEU A 97 -9.71 1.97 -1.26
C LEU A 97 -10.72 0.98 -0.69
N ARG A 98 -11.59 0.47 -1.54
CA ARG A 98 -12.60 -0.50 -1.10
C ARG A 98 -11.96 -1.79 -0.62
N LYS A 99 -10.99 -2.33 -1.36
CA LYS A 99 -10.27 -3.55 -0.98
C LYS A 99 -9.51 -3.37 0.32
N LEU A 100 -8.80 -2.26 0.44
CA LEU A 100 -8.07 -1.91 1.67
C LEU A 100 -9.00 -1.58 2.82
N ASN A 101 -10.27 -1.28 2.54
CA ASN A 101 -11.27 -0.82 3.51
C ASN A 101 -10.81 0.44 4.23
N LEU A 102 -10.28 1.39 3.46
CA LEU A 102 -9.79 2.66 3.96
C LEU A 102 -10.54 3.82 3.30
N TYR A 103 -10.64 4.94 4.01
CA TYR A 103 -11.21 6.17 3.45
C TYR A 103 -10.22 6.92 2.60
N TYR A 104 -8.92 6.71 2.82
CA TYR A 104 -7.86 7.39 2.07
C TYR A 104 -6.57 6.56 2.12
N VAL A 105 -5.71 6.80 1.14
CA VAL A 105 -4.31 6.38 1.20
C VAL A 105 -3.43 7.63 1.20
N ASP A 106 -2.22 7.49 1.70
CA ASP A 106 -1.30 8.62 1.81
C ASP A 106 -0.50 8.84 0.54
N SER A 107 -0.35 7.79 -0.27
CA SER A 107 0.39 7.84 -1.53
C SER A 107 -0.24 6.90 -2.53
N TYR A 108 -0.39 7.37 -3.77
CA TYR A 108 -0.91 6.57 -4.88
C TYR A 108 0.01 6.76 -6.08
N LEU A 109 0.65 5.68 -6.50
CA LEU A 109 1.66 5.71 -7.56
C LEU A 109 1.18 4.97 -8.79
N ILE A 110 1.82 5.24 -9.92
CA ILE A 110 1.64 4.47 -11.15
C ILE A 110 2.79 3.47 -11.23
N GLN A 111 2.46 2.18 -11.33
CA GLN A 111 3.43 1.12 -11.41
C GLN A 111 3.54 0.63 -12.85
N MET A 112 4.71 0.81 -13.44
CA MET A 112 5.02 0.30 -14.78
C MET A 112 5.37 -1.18 -14.70
N GLN A 113 4.98 -1.93 -15.75
CA GLN A 113 5.34 -3.35 -15.85
C GLN A 113 6.68 -3.49 -16.55
N TRP A 114 7.75 -3.32 -15.79
CA TRP A 114 9.11 -3.33 -16.33
C TRP A 114 9.47 -4.60 -17.09
N GLN A 115 8.95 -5.75 -16.64
CA GLN A 115 9.23 -7.02 -17.33
C GLN A 115 8.75 -7.04 -18.78
N MET A 116 7.62 -6.41 -19.06
CA MET A 116 7.14 -6.29 -20.44
C MET A 116 8.06 -5.40 -21.25
N ILE A 117 8.54 -4.30 -20.68
CA ILE A 117 9.45 -3.38 -21.35
C ILE A 117 10.77 -4.08 -21.65
N LEU A 118 11.35 -4.77 -20.67
CA LEU A 118 12.62 -5.48 -20.82
C LEU A 118 12.49 -6.67 -21.78
N GLY A 119 11.36 -7.36 -21.77
CA GLY A 119 11.11 -8.48 -22.68
C GLY A 119 11.02 -8.06 -24.14
N ASN A 120 10.76 -6.80 -24.43
CA ASN A 120 10.66 -6.26 -25.78
C ASN A 120 11.96 -5.60 -26.26
N LEU A 121 12.95 -5.56 -25.40
CA LEU A 121 14.28 -5.04 -25.77
C LEU A 121 15.19 -6.15 -26.28
#